data_01d999783c39c7a4f1c24ec814fb88ea
#
_entry.id   01d999783c39c7a4f1c24ec814fb88ea
#
_cell.length_a   1.000
_cell.length_b   1.000
_cell.length_c   1.000
_cell.angle_alpha   90.00
_cell.angle_beta   90.00
_cell.angle_gamma   90.00
#
_symmetry.space_group_name_H-M   'P 1'
#
loop_
_entity.id
_entity.type
_entity.pdbx_description
1 polymer ?
#
loop_
_entity_poly.entity_id
_entity_poly.type
_entity_poly.pdbx_seq_one_letter_code
_entity_poly.pdbx_strand_id
1 'polypeptide(L)'
;MSRIFQVEDHQLMLLQNGTEFFPQLCADIDASEHSIYMETYIFEADEIGRLVADALQRAAARGVRVHVLLDGYGSAELPRQWLDELRAAKVEVQWYRREISPFTFSRSRMRRLRRLHRKLAVMDGKVAFAGGINIISDMSADEDFDSPRLDYAVRVQGGVAEEIDATMRHLWGMVSWVNFHRRNKEMGGLFLVRPRHAAAPTVTLLLRDNLRHRRQIEAAYLQAIASAQREIIIANAYFLPGRLFRRALKKAVQRGVRVVLLLQGKVEYRLQHYATHALYDQLLAEGMEIYEYQASYLHAKVAVVDGLWATVGSSNIDPFSLLLAREANLAVRDAAFAGELRASLLKAITEDALRIGDGHDISRNWMDRVVARVSYGIVRGLIGLLGYGRSL
;
A
#
# COMPACT_ATOMS: atom_id res chain seq x y z
N MET A 1 -6.90 8.10 21.73
CA MET A 1 -5.66 8.74 21.22
C MET A 1 -4.70 7.64 20.80
N SER A 2 -4.25 7.66 19.57
CA SER A 2 -3.29 6.67 19.06
C SER A 2 -1.97 6.79 19.80
N ARG A 3 -1.37 5.64 20.15
CA ARG A 3 -0.16 5.57 20.96
C ARG A 3 1.08 5.98 20.16
N ILE A 4 1.98 6.75 20.77
CA ILE A 4 3.30 7.07 20.21
C ILE A 4 4.31 6.05 20.70
N PHE A 5 5.07 5.47 19.77
CA PHE A 5 6.18 4.54 20.03
C PHE A 5 7.49 5.24 19.75
N GLN A 6 8.39 5.21 20.74
CA GLN A 6 9.77 5.67 20.55
C GLN A 6 10.62 4.46 20.13
N VAL A 7 11.13 4.48 18.90
CA VAL A 7 11.94 3.41 18.33
C VAL A 7 13.27 4.02 17.86
N GLU A 8 14.31 3.86 18.66
CA GLU A 8 15.60 4.58 18.49
C GLU A 8 15.36 6.09 18.38
N ASP A 9 15.80 6.72 17.29
CA ASP A 9 15.62 8.13 16.98
C ASP A 9 14.28 8.46 16.28
N HIS A 10 13.39 7.48 16.14
CA HIS A 10 12.10 7.64 15.48
C HIS A 10 10.94 7.68 16.47
N GLN A 11 9.97 8.54 16.19
CA GLN A 11 8.64 8.49 16.81
C GLN A 11 7.64 7.94 15.80
N LEU A 12 6.98 6.85 16.15
CA LEU A 12 6.00 6.17 15.30
C LEU A 12 4.62 6.23 15.94
N MET A 13 3.60 6.40 15.11
CA MET A 13 2.20 6.26 15.51
C MET A 13 1.52 5.36 14.48
N LEU A 14 0.94 4.25 14.94
CA LEU A 14 0.09 3.40 14.09
C LEU A 14 -1.29 4.06 14.01
N LEU A 15 -1.79 4.21 12.79
CA LEU A 15 -3.09 4.80 12.50
C LEU A 15 -3.95 3.75 11.80
N GLN A 16 -5.09 3.45 12.37
CA GLN A 16 -6.06 2.52 11.82
C GLN A 16 -7.21 3.30 11.18
N ASN A 17 -7.52 2.98 9.94
CA ASN A 17 -8.59 3.57 9.14
C ASN A 17 -8.45 5.09 8.94
N GLY A 18 -9.28 5.69 8.11
CA GLY A 18 -9.31 7.13 7.88
C GLY A 18 -9.74 7.93 9.11
N THR A 19 -10.52 7.31 10.01
CA THR A 19 -10.96 7.96 11.26
C THR A 19 -9.81 8.40 12.16
N GLU A 20 -8.68 7.69 12.16
CA GLU A 20 -7.46 8.11 12.85
C GLU A 20 -6.48 8.84 11.91
N PHE A 21 -6.44 8.43 10.65
CA PHE A 21 -5.46 8.92 9.68
C PHE A 21 -5.74 10.37 9.27
N PHE A 22 -6.96 10.71 8.81
CA PHE A 22 -7.22 12.02 8.22
C PHE A 22 -7.15 13.17 9.22
N PRO A 23 -7.66 13.07 10.46
CA PRO A 23 -7.48 14.13 11.47
C PRO A 23 -6.00 14.41 11.75
N GLN A 24 -5.17 13.36 11.88
CA GLN A 24 -3.76 13.51 12.14
C GLN A 24 -3.00 14.09 10.91
N LEU A 25 -3.33 13.62 9.70
CA LEU A 25 -2.76 14.15 8.46
C LEU A 25 -3.07 15.63 8.30
N CYS A 26 -4.33 16.05 8.50
CA CYS A 26 -4.72 17.45 8.38
C CYS A 26 -4.07 18.32 9.46
N ALA A 27 -3.94 17.83 10.70
CA ALA A 27 -3.25 18.55 11.76
C ALA A 27 -1.78 18.80 11.41
N ASP A 28 -1.05 17.79 10.87
CA ASP A 28 0.35 17.94 10.46
C ASP A 28 0.49 18.82 9.20
N ILE A 29 -0.48 18.80 8.28
CA ILE A 29 -0.55 19.74 7.14
C ILE A 29 -0.73 21.18 7.65
N ASP A 30 -1.63 21.39 8.60
CA ASP A 30 -1.90 22.72 9.18
C ASP A 30 -0.73 23.24 10.04
N ALA A 31 0.09 22.34 10.61
CA ALA A 31 1.29 22.68 11.36
C ALA A 31 2.55 22.91 10.49
N SER A 32 2.50 22.59 9.19
CA SER A 32 3.65 22.73 8.30
C SER A 32 3.99 24.20 8.01
N GLU A 33 5.30 24.49 7.86
CA GLU A 33 5.83 25.85 7.68
C GLU A 33 6.54 26.06 6.33
N HIS A 34 7.08 25.00 5.71
CA HIS A 34 7.99 25.17 4.56
C HIS A 34 7.55 24.40 3.31
N SER A 35 7.25 23.13 3.44
CA SER A 35 6.94 22.30 2.26
C SER A 35 6.11 21.07 2.60
N ILE A 36 5.21 20.70 1.69
CA ILE A 36 4.44 19.47 1.72
C ILE A 36 4.64 18.75 0.40
N TYR A 37 4.95 17.45 0.47
CA TYR A 37 4.85 16.52 -0.66
C TYR A 37 3.83 15.45 -0.34
N MET A 38 2.94 15.16 -1.29
CA MET A 38 1.92 14.12 -1.17
C MET A 38 1.88 13.28 -2.43
N GLU A 39 1.90 11.96 -2.27
CA GLU A 39 1.71 10.98 -3.33
C GLU A 39 0.53 10.08 -2.98
N THR A 40 -0.44 9.97 -3.86
CA THR A 40 -1.58 9.06 -3.66
C THR A 40 -1.98 8.39 -4.97
N TYR A 41 -2.54 7.19 -4.86
CA TYR A 41 -3.12 6.48 -5.98
C TYR A 41 -4.53 7.00 -6.29
N ILE A 42 -5.40 7.08 -5.27
CA ILE A 42 -6.74 7.65 -5.38
C ILE A 42 -6.81 8.94 -4.56
N PHE A 43 -7.33 9.98 -5.21
CA PHE A 43 -7.83 11.21 -4.61
C PHE A 43 -9.25 11.38 -5.10
N GLU A 44 -10.24 11.10 -4.25
CA GLU A 44 -11.65 11.12 -4.62
C GLU A 44 -12.29 12.48 -4.34
N ALA A 45 -13.33 12.82 -5.09
CA ALA A 45 -14.08 14.06 -4.90
C ALA A 45 -15.25 13.84 -3.91
N ASP A 46 -14.93 13.37 -2.73
CA ASP A 46 -15.85 13.13 -1.63
C ASP A 46 -15.58 14.08 -0.43
N GLU A 47 -16.21 13.83 0.70
CA GLU A 47 -16.04 14.62 1.92
C GLU A 47 -14.61 14.59 2.44
N ILE A 48 -13.94 13.43 2.38
CA ILE A 48 -12.55 13.26 2.81
C ILE A 48 -11.59 13.95 1.85
N GLY A 49 -11.81 13.79 0.55
CA GLY A 49 -11.04 14.52 -0.45
C GLY A 49 -11.17 16.03 -0.26
N ARG A 50 -12.37 16.54 0.08
CA ARG A 50 -12.59 17.97 0.38
C ARG A 50 -11.82 18.39 1.63
N LEU A 51 -11.91 17.61 2.70
CA LEU A 51 -11.19 17.89 3.95
C LEU A 51 -9.68 18.05 3.72
N VAL A 52 -9.07 17.12 2.96
CA VAL A 52 -7.64 17.15 2.65
C VAL A 52 -7.29 18.29 1.68
N ALA A 53 -8.12 18.52 0.64
CA ALA A 53 -7.92 19.63 -0.30
C ALA A 53 -7.92 20.98 0.42
N ASP A 54 -8.87 21.20 1.33
CA ASP A 54 -8.99 22.45 2.11
C ASP A 54 -7.76 22.63 3.04
N ALA A 55 -7.25 21.56 3.67
CA ALA A 55 -6.03 21.63 4.48
C ALA A 55 -4.80 22.02 3.63
N LEU A 56 -4.65 21.43 2.43
CA LEU A 56 -3.57 21.78 1.48
C LEU A 56 -3.67 23.23 1.01
N GLN A 57 -4.88 23.72 0.75
CA GLN A 57 -5.11 25.13 0.36
C GLN A 57 -4.77 26.08 1.51
N ARG A 58 -5.16 25.76 2.76
CA ARG A 58 -4.79 26.55 3.93
C ARG A 58 -3.26 26.61 4.10
N ALA A 59 -2.57 25.49 3.93
CA ALA A 59 -1.10 25.46 3.97
C ALA A 59 -0.48 26.35 2.89
N ALA A 60 -0.96 26.25 1.63
CA ALA A 60 -0.50 27.09 0.53
C ALA A 60 -0.78 28.57 0.77
N ALA A 61 -1.93 28.93 1.37
CA ALA A 61 -2.26 30.31 1.75
C ALA A 61 -1.28 30.88 2.80
N ARG A 62 -0.71 30.04 3.67
CA ARG A 62 0.35 30.43 4.62
C ARG A 62 1.73 30.58 3.96
N GLY A 63 1.86 30.26 2.66
CA GLY A 63 3.13 30.33 1.93
C GLY A 63 3.92 29.02 1.90
N VAL A 64 3.35 27.92 2.40
CA VAL A 64 3.94 26.58 2.31
C VAL A 64 3.95 26.11 0.86
N ARG A 65 5.04 25.53 0.40
CA ARG A 65 5.15 24.94 -0.94
C ARG A 65 4.50 23.58 -0.96
N VAL A 66 3.36 23.44 -1.62
CA VAL A 66 2.55 22.23 -1.63
C VAL A 66 2.64 21.53 -2.98
N HIS A 67 3.07 20.26 -2.97
CA HIS A 67 3.28 19.44 -4.15
C HIS A 67 2.47 18.15 -4.04
N VAL A 68 1.51 17.93 -4.94
CA VAL A 68 0.62 16.76 -4.95
C VAL A 68 0.84 15.97 -6.24
N LEU A 69 1.27 14.72 -6.13
CA LEU A 69 1.46 13.79 -7.25
C LEU A 69 0.37 12.73 -7.23
N LEU A 70 -0.53 12.79 -8.21
CA LEU A 70 -1.68 11.90 -8.38
C LEU A 70 -1.38 10.81 -9.40
N ASP A 71 -1.83 9.58 -9.19
CA ASP A 71 -1.82 8.57 -10.25
C ASP A 71 -2.86 8.90 -11.32
N GLY A 72 -2.47 8.85 -12.58
CA GLY A 72 -3.33 9.25 -13.71
C GLY A 72 -4.47 8.28 -14.01
N TYR A 73 -4.53 7.11 -13.35
CA TYR A 73 -5.64 6.16 -13.46
C TYR A 73 -6.49 6.17 -12.18
N GLY A 74 -5.86 5.99 -11.02
CA GLY A 74 -6.59 5.92 -9.76
C GLY A 74 -7.33 7.20 -9.38
N SER A 75 -6.80 8.37 -9.79
CA SER A 75 -7.45 9.68 -9.55
C SER A 75 -8.04 10.29 -10.84
N ALA A 76 -8.31 9.48 -11.87
CA ALA A 76 -8.74 9.98 -13.17
C ALA A 76 -10.05 10.75 -13.13
N GLU A 77 -10.93 10.40 -12.19
CA GLU A 77 -12.28 10.96 -12.03
C GLU A 77 -12.31 12.25 -11.21
N LEU A 78 -11.16 12.70 -10.66
CA LEU A 78 -11.10 13.97 -9.92
C LEU A 78 -11.56 15.14 -10.81
N PRO A 79 -12.60 15.90 -10.42
CA PRO A 79 -13.19 16.94 -11.24
C PRO A 79 -12.19 18.05 -11.57
N ARG A 80 -12.27 18.58 -12.80
CA ARG A 80 -11.39 19.70 -13.23
C ARG A 80 -11.53 20.90 -12.31
N GLN A 81 -12.72 21.19 -11.84
CA GLN A 81 -12.97 22.30 -10.92
C GLN A 81 -12.08 22.18 -9.66
N TRP A 82 -11.96 21.02 -9.05
CA TRP A 82 -11.11 20.82 -7.86
C TRP A 82 -9.63 21.05 -8.18
N LEU A 83 -9.18 20.62 -9.36
CA LEU A 83 -7.81 20.87 -9.80
C LEU A 83 -7.55 22.36 -10.02
N ASP A 84 -8.53 23.08 -10.53
CA ASP A 84 -8.42 24.52 -10.78
C ASP A 84 -8.48 25.31 -9.45
N GLU A 85 -9.30 24.88 -8.50
CA GLU A 85 -9.33 25.41 -7.11
C GLU A 85 -7.97 25.22 -6.41
N LEU A 86 -7.40 24.02 -6.45
CA LEU A 86 -6.09 23.73 -5.86
C LEU A 86 -4.98 24.59 -6.51
N ARG A 87 -4.98 24.72 -7.82
CA ARG A 87 -3.99 25.54 -8.55
C ARG A 87 -4.15 27.04 -8.28
N ALA A 88 -5.39 27.51 -8.18
CA ALA A 88 -5.67 28.91 -7.81
C ALA A 88 -5.13 29.23 -6.41
N ALA A 89 -5.17 28.25 -5.49
CA ALA A 89 -4.57 28.33 -4.17
C ALA A 89 -3.04 28.12 -4.17
N LYS A 90 -2.39 28.00 -5.35
CA LYS A 90 -0.95 27.75 -5.54
C LYS A 90 -0.48 26.36 -5.08
N VAL A 91 -1.37 25.38 -5.00
CA VAL A 91 -1.01 23.97 -4.84
C VAL A 91 -0.53 23.42 -6.18
N GLU A 92 0.69 22.92 -6.24
CA GLU A 92 1.26 22.31 -7.43
C GLU A 92 0.76 20.86 -7.58
N VAL A 93 -0.11 20.60 -8.57
CA VAL A 93 -0.65 19.26 -8.84
C VAL A 93 -0.04 18.71 -10.11
N GLN A 94 0.58 17.53 -10.02
CA GLN A 94 1.11 16.79 -11.16
C GLN A 94 0.49 15.39 -11.24
N TRP A 95 0.53 14.82 -12.46
CA TRP A 95 0.01 13.51 -12.77
C TRP A 95 1.14 12.53 -13.07
N TYR A 96 1.16 11.42 -12.35
CA TYR A 96 1.98 10.29 -12.72
C TYR A 96 1.28 9.49 -13.80
N ARG A 97 1.82 9.54 -15.04
CA ARG A 97 1.32 8.78 -16.20
C ARG A 97 -0.18 8.94 -16.46
N ARG A 98 -0.60 10.17 -16.67
CA ARG A 98 -1.96 10.46 -17.13
C ARG A 98 -2.28 9.64 -18.38
N GLU A 99 -3.45 8.98 -18.41
CA GLU A 99 -3.81 8.13 -19.54
C GLU A 99 -3.88 8.89 -20.86
N ILE A 100 -3.28 8.26 -21.87
CA ILE A 100 -3.44 8.66 -23.26
C ILE A 100 -4.27 7.55 -23.89
N SER A 101 -5.40 7.88 -24.51
CA SER A 101 -6.36 7.08 -25.29
C SER A 101 -6.24 5.53 -25.25
N PRO A 102 -7.33 4.78 -25.03
CA PRO A 102 -7.34 3.31 -24.99
C PRO A 102 -6.97 2.64 -26.32
N PHE A 103 -6.88 3.39 -27.41
CA PHE A 103 -6.71 2.85 -28.78
C PHE A 103 -5.29 2.72 -29.28
N THR A 104 -4.25 3.06 -28.53
CA THR A 104 -2.86 2.88 -28.97
C THR A 104 -2.32 1.50 -28.63
N PHE A 105 -2.28 0.60 -29.61
CA PHE A 105 -1.64 -0.72 -29.56
C PHE A 105 -0.11 -0.57 -29.76
N SER A 106 0.67 -0.50 -28.68
CA SER A 106 2.14 -0.57 -28.81
C SER A 106 2.81 -1.04 -27.50
N ARG A 107 4.13 -1.37 -27.59
CA ARG A 107 4.99 -1.66 -26.40
C ARG A 107 4.93 -0.59 -25.31
N SER A 108 4.48 0.62 -25.63
CA SER A 108 4.19 1.67 -24.64
C SER A 108 3.01 1.32 -23.72
N ARG A 109 2.10 0.40 -24.11
CA ARG A 109 0.96 -0.06 -23.31
C ARG A 109 1.42 -0.80 -22.05
N MET A 110 2.44 -1.63 -22.15
CA MET A 110 3.00 -2.32 -20.98
C MET A 110 3.68 -1.37 -19.98
N ARG A 111 4.24 -0.24 -20.45
CA ARG A 111 4.75 0.80 -19.56
C ARG A 111 3.63 1.56 -18.83
N ARG A 112 2.40 1.52 -19.32
CA ARG A 112 1.22 2.19 -18.73
C ARG A 112 0.63 1.43 -17.55
N LEU A 113 0.84 0.11 -17.47
CA LEU A 113 0.44 -0.71 -16.32
C LEU A 113 1.24 -0.40 -15.04
N ARG A 114 2.32 0.37 -15.16
CA ARG A 114 3.13 0.81 -14.03
C ARG A 114 2.47 2.01 -13.37
N ARG A 115 1.86 1.81 -12.20
CA ARG A 115 1.10 2.82 -11.46
C ARG A 115 1.89 3.37 -10.28
N LEU A 116 1.54 4.58 -9.84
CA LEU A 116 1.97 5.15 -8.59
C LEU A 116 1.01 4.65 -7.51
N HIS A 117 1.35 3.57 -6.84
CA HIS A 117 0.48 2.99 -5.82
C HIS A 117 0.94 3.30 -4.39
N ARG A 118 2.00 4.10 -4.23
CA ARG A 118 2.43 4.62 -2.95
C ARG A 118 1.41 5.61 -2.40
N LYS A 119 1.21 5.58 -1.08
CA LYS A 119 0.45 6.55 -0.31
C LYS A 119 1.42 7.11 0.71
N LEU A 120 2.02 8.23 0.36
CA LEU A 120 3.02 8.92 1.15
C LEU A 120 2.66 10.40 1.28
N ALA A 121 2.89 10.95 2.46
CA ALA A 121 2.88 12.38 2.66
C ALA A 121 4.08 12.78 3.53
N VAL A 122 4.66 13.94 3.30
CA VAL A 122 5.75 14.45 4.14
C VAL A 122 5.61 15.96 4.29
N MET A 123 5.74 16.43 5.53
CA MET A 123 5.68 17.82 5.93
C MET A 123 7.06 18.22 6.44
N ASP A 124 7.63 19.26 5.83
CA ASP A 124 8.92 19.91 6.15
C ASP A 124 10.13 18.96 6.19
N GLY A 125 10.02 17.77 5.59
CA GLY A 125 11.01 16.70 5.70
C GLY A 125 11.14 16.07 7.10
N LYS A 126 10.26 16.42 8.04
CA LYS A 126 10.34 16.04 9.46
C LYS A 126 9.29 15.05 9.89
N VAL A 127 8.07 15.18 9.38
CA VAL A 127 6.93 14.31 9.66
C VAL A 127 6.51 13.66 8.36
N ALA A 128 6.38 12.34 8.36
CA ALA A 128 5.94 11.60 7.19
C ALA A 128 4.82 10.61 7.52
N PHE A 129 4.03 10.27 6.53
CA PHE A 129 3.01 9.24 6.56
C PHE A 129 3.30 8.21 5.46
N ALA A 130 3.18 6.93 5.80
CA ALA A 130 3.29 5.84 4.84
C ALA A 130 2.28 4.74 5.19
N GLY A 131 1.54 4.25 4.21
CA GLY A 131 0.53 3.21 4.47
C GLY A 131 -0.25 2.76 3.26
N GLY A 132 -1.41 2.15 3.53
CA GLY A 132 -2.35 1.67 2.53
C GLY A 132 -3.46 2.66 2.20
N ILE A 133 -3.73 3.66 3.06
CA ILE A 133 -4.91 4.52 3.03
C ILE A 133 -4.83 5.51 1.86
N ASN A 134 -5.82 5.47 0.97
CA ASN A 134 -6.01 6.46 -0.10
C ASN A 134 -6.77 7.69 0.44
N ILE A 135 -6.85 8.76 -0.34
CA ILE A 135 -7.67 9.94 -0.02
C ILE A 135 -9.07 9.70 -0.59
N ILE A 136 -9.87 8.99 0.18
CA ILE A 136 -11.24 8.59 -0.12
C ILE A 136 -11.95 8.28 1.20
N SER A 137 -13.25 8.44 1.25
CA SER A 137 -14.05 8.03 2.41
C SER A 137 -13.88 6.53 2.71
N ASP A 138 -13.67 6.19 3.98
CA ASP A 138 -13.58 4.80 4.41
C ASP A 138 -14.93 4.09 4.44
N MET A 139 -16.02 4.87 4.53
CA MET A 139 -17.38 4.34 4.43
C MET A 139 -17.64 4.00 2.98
N SER A 140 -18.00 2.76 2.72
CA SER A 140 -18.41 2.35 1.38
C SER A 140 -19.64 3.13 0.96
N ALA A 141 -19.70 3.56 -0.30
CA ALA A 141 -20.92 4.11 -0.89
C ALA A 141 -22.02 3.04 -1.04
N ASP A 142 -21.66 1.77 -0.94
CA ASP A 142 -22.61 0.66 -0.85
C ASP A 142 -23.22 0.67 0.55
N GLU A 143 -24.52 0.89 0.65
CA GLU A 143 -25.32 1.05 1.88
C GLU A 143 -25.28 -0.17 2.84
N ASP A 144 -24.55 -1.23 2.48
CA ASP A 144 -24.52 -2.52 3.20
C ASP A 144 -23.47 -2.60 4.32
N PHE A 145 -22.67 -1.55 4.57
CA PHE A 145 -21.60 -1.62 5.58
C PHE A 145 -21.67 -0.48 6.58
N ASP A 146 -21.90 -0.84 7.84
CA ASP A 146 -21.85 0.11 8.99
C ASP A 146 -20.42 0.34 9.52
N SER A 147 -19.41 -0.27 8.91
CA SER A 147 -18.02 -0.24 9.39
C SER A 147 -17.07 0.35 8.34
N PRO A 148 -16.08 1.15 8.78
CA PRO A 148 -15.08 1.70 7.88
C PRO A 148 -14.20 0.61 7.29
N ARG A 149 -13.63 0.89 6.12
CA ARG A 149 -12.63 0.04 5.45
C ARG A 149 -11.42 -0.18 6.35
N LEU A 150 -11.05 -1.44 6.60
CA LEU A 150 -9.89 -1.77 7.43
C LEU A 150 -8.58 -1.57 6.65
N ASP A 151 -7.84 -0.53 7.02
CA ASP A 151 -6.50 -0.25 6.48
C ASP A 151 -5.63 0.43 7.54
N TYR A 152 -4.33 0.53 7.27
CA TYR A 152 -3.35 1.07 8.20
C TYR A 152 -2.39 2.04 7.53
N ALA A 153 -1.96 3.04 8.31
CA ALA A 153 -0.85 3.91 8.00
C ALA A 153 0.04 4.11 9.23
N VAL A 154 1.26 4.57 9.01
CA VAL A 154 2.19 4.97 10.06
C VAL A 154 2.54 6.44 9.86
N ARG A 155 2.32 7.23 10.89
CA ARG A 155 2.95 8.55 11.03
C ARG A 155 4.32 8.35 11.65
N VAL A 156 5.35 8.96 11.06
CA VAL A 156 6.73 8.80 11.52
C VAL A 156 7.47 10.13 11.54
N GLN A 157 8.30 10.32 12.57
CA GLN A 157 9.29 11.38 12.68
C GLN A 157 10.67 10.74 12.88
N GLY A 158 11.74 11.44 12.50
CA GLY A 158 13.12 10.95 12.57
C GLY A 158 13.73 10.69 11.20
N GLY A 159 14.89 10.04 11.15
CA GLY A 159 15.70 9.90 9.93
C GLY A 159 14.97 9.26 8.73
N VAL A 160 14.00 8.36 8.97
CA VAL A 160 13.22 7.76 7.88
C VAL A 160 12.24 8.75 7.22
N ALA A 161 11.79 9.79 7.93
CA ALA A 161 10.97 10.85 7.33
C ALA A 161 11.78 11.66 6.30
N GLU A 162 13.05 11.91 6.56
CA GLU A 162 13.98 12.55 5.62
C GLU A 162 14.20 11.65 4.38
N GLU A 163 14.29 10.33 4.56
CA GLU A 163 14.42 9.38 3.44
C GLU A 163 13.15 9.36 2.57
N ILE A 164 11.97 9.44 3.18
CA ILE A 164 10.69 9.57 2.47
C ILE A 164 10.67 10.89 1.69
N ASP A 165 11.05 12.02 2.31
CA ASP A 165 11.10 13.33 1.66
C ASP A 165 12.03 13.31 0.43
N ALA A 166 13.24 12.81 0.59
CA ALA A 166 14.20 12.67 -0.50
C ALA A 166 13.68 11.80 -1.65
N THR A 167 12.98 10.70 -1.30
CA THR A 167 12.36 9.78 -2.26
C THR A 167 11.24 10.46 -3.05
N MET A 168 10.38 11.23 -2.38
CA MET A 168 9.26 11.92 -3.00
C MET A 168 9.73 13.10 -3.86
N ARG A 169 10.68 13.92 -3.38
CA ARG A 169 11.31 15.00 -4.15
C ARG A 169 11.96 14.47 -5.42
N HIS A 170 12.66 13.33 -5.32
CA HIS A 170 13.27 12.71 -6.49
C HIS A 170 12.23 12.30 -7.55
N LEU A 171 11.12 11.66 -7.15
CA LEU A 171 10.07 11.29 -8.07
C LEU A 171 9.36 12.51 -8.65
N TRP A 172 9.08 13.53 -7.82
CA TRP A 172 8.51 14.80 -8.26
C TRP A 172 9.36 15.45 -9.36
N GLY A 173 10.67 15.56 -9.12
CA GLY A 173 11.62 16.12 -10.09
C GLY A 173 11.65 15.34 -11.41
N MET A 174 11.64 13.98 -11.34
CA MET A 174 11.56 13.15 -12.55
C MET A 174 10.26 13.38 -13.34
N VAL A 175 9.13 13.49 -12.67
CA VAL A 175 7.84 13.72 -13.32
C VAL A 175 7.78 15.13 -13.92
N SER A 176 8.25 16.14 -13.18
CA SER A 176 8.37 17.53 -13.65
C SER A 176 9.23 17.61 -14.90
N TRP A 177 10.40 16.98 -14.88
CA TRP A 177 11.31 16.93 -16.03
C TRP A 177 10.66 16.30 -17.26
N VAL A 178 9.98 15.16 -17.11
CA VAL A 178 9.26 14.49 -18.23
C VAL A 178 8.13 15.36 -18.75
N ASN A 179 7.38 16.03 -17.89
CA ASN A 179 6.28 16.91 -18.26
C ASN A 179 6.79 18.19 -18.93
N PHE A 180 7.92 18.75 -18.46
CA PHE A 180 8.56 19.93 -19.02
C PHE A 180 9.22 19.63 -20.36
N HIS A 181 9.93 18.50 -20.51
CA HIS A 181 10.56 18.10 -21.78
C HIS A 181 9.57 17.70 -22.86
N ARG A 182 8.35 17.35 -22.50
CA ARG A 182 7.26 17.23 -23.48
C ARG A 182 6.80 18.59 -24.00
N ARG A 183 7.08 19.66 -23.28
CA ARG A 183 6.78 21.05 -23.67
C ARG A 183 8.00 21.77 -24.23
N ASN A 184 9.18 21.55 -23.72
CA ASN A 184 10.44 22.20 -24.13
C ASN A 184 11.62 21.24 -24.01
N LYS A 185 12.51 21.19 -25.01
CA LYS A 185 13.60 20.21 -25.15
C LYS A 185 14.89 20.55 -24.37
N GLU A 186 14.87 21.22 -23.23
CA GLU A 186 16.11 21.57 -22.53
C GLU A 186 16.10 21.33 -21.02
N MET A 187 17.22 20.80 -20.56
CA MET A 187 17.85 20.67 -19.24
C MET A 187 17.41 19.57 -18.26
N GLY A 188 18.42 18.78 -17.91
CA GLY A 188 18.37 17.71 -16.92
C GLY A 188 19.27 17.97 -15.73
N GLY A 189 18.88 17.47 -14.58
CA GLY A 189 19.70 17.29 -13.39
C GLY A 189 19.20 16.08 -12.63
N LEU A 190 19.98 14.97 -12.65
CA LEU A 190 19.70 13.77 -11.85
C LEU A 190 20.36 13.90 -10.49
N PHE A 191 19.57 14.02 -9.43
CA PHE A 191 20.07 13.85 -8.07
C PHE A 191 20.03 12.37 -7.69
N LEU A 192 21.19 11.81 -7.37
CA LEU A 192 21.33 10.41 -6.90
C LEU A 192 21.31 10.41 -5.37
N VAL A 193 20.22 9.89 -4.80
CA VAL A 193 20.16 9.55 -3.38
C VAL A 193 20.93 8.24 -3.17
N ARG A 194 22.02 8.25 -2.40
CA ARG A 194 22.75 7.05 -1.97
C ARG A 194 22.13 6.54 -0.67
N PRO A 195 21.69 5.27 -0.60
CA PRO A 195 21.33 4.68 0.68
C PRO A 195 22.57 4.59 1.58
N ARG A 196 22.46 5.04 2.82
CA ARG A 196 23.43 4.76 3.87
C ARG A 196 23.23 3.34 4.37
N HIS A 197 24.23 2.50 4.20
CA HIS A 197 24.26 1.17 4.84
C HIS A 197 24.91 1.30 6.22
N ALA A 198 24.11 1.34 7.26
CA ALA A 198 24.46 0.97 8.62
C ALA A 198 23.87 -0.41 8.93
N ALA A 199 24.20 -0.99 10.09
CA ALA A 199 23.57 -2.23 10.60
C ALA A 199 22.04 -2.17 10.38
N ALA A 200 21.38 -3.33 10.11
CA ALA A 200 19.99 -3.36 9.68
C ALA A 200 19.12 -2.43 10.54
N PRO A 201 18.64 -1.31 9.99
CA PRO A 201 17.97 -0.27 10.77
C PRO A 201 16.66 -0.82 11.36
N THR A 202 16.31 -0.32 12.55
CA THR A 202 15.10 -0.73 13.27
C THR A 202 13.83 -0.26 12.57
N VAL A 203 13.88 0.92 11.93
CA VAL A 203 12.84 1.45 11.06
C VAL A 203 13.41 1.59 9.65
N THR A 204 12.76 0.99 8.66
CA THR A 204 13.28 0.93 7.28
C THR A 204 12.19 1.28 6.29
N LEU A 205 12.47 2.22 5.38
CA LEU A 205 11.64 2.45 4.20
C LEU A 205 11.96 1.38 3.15
N LEU A 206 10.98 0.56 2.84
CA LEU A 206 11.05 -0.45 1.78
C LEU A 206 10.36 0.09 0.54
N LEU A 207 11.13 0.28 -0.52
CA LEU A 207 10.61 0.77 -1.79
C LEU A 207 10.48 -0.37 -2.80
N ARG A 208 9.50 -0.22 -3.65
CA ARG A 208 9.45 -0.97 -4.88
C ARG A 208 9.35 -0.01 -6.06
N ASP A 209 10.29 -0.12 -6.96
CA ASP A 209 10.29 0.56 -8.26
C ASP A 209 10.62 -0.42 -9.39
N ASN A 210 10.64 0.10 -10.62
CA ASN A 210 10.83 -0.76 -11.80
C ASN A 210 12.30 -0.97 -12.19
N LEU A 211 13.26 -0.42 -11.43
CA LEU A 211 14.68 -0.42 -11.80
C LEU A 211 15.59 -0.95 -10.69
N ARG A 212 15.69 -0.24 -9.56
CA ARG A 212 16.67 -0.50 -8.50
C ARG A 212 16.13 -1.33 -7.35
N HIS A 213 14.84 -1.16 -7.00
CA HIS A 213 14.21 -1.76 -5.81
C HIS A 213 13.13 -2.79 -6.18
N ARG A 214 13.37 -3.59 -7.22
CA ARG A 214 12.35 -4.51 -7.77
C ARG A 214 11.80 -5.53 -6.79
N ARG A 215 12.61 -5.96 -5.80
CA ARG A 215 12.29 -7.04 -4.88
C ARG A 215 12.53 -6.69 -3.41
N GLN A 216 12.72 -5.43 -3.08
CA GLN A 216 13.09 -5.04 -1.72
C GLN A 216 11.98 -5.40 -0.72
N ILE A 217 10.71 -5.12 -1.03
CA ILE A 217 9.56 -5.49 -0.19
C ILE A 217 9.45 -7.01 -0.09
N GLU A 218 9.46 -7.74 -1.22
CA GLU A 218 9.40 -9.20 -1.23
C GLU A 218 10.55 -9.83 -0.42
N ALA A 219 11.78 -9.33 -0.59
CA ALA A 219 12.95 -9.82 0.14
C ALA A 219 12.83 -9.61 1.66
N ALA A 220 12.29 -8.46 2.11
CA ALA A 220 12.06 -8.20 3.51
C ALA A 220 11.03 -9.16 4.12
N TYR A 221 9.93 -9.42 3.42
CA TYR A 221 8.96 -10.45 3.83
C TYR A 221 9.60 -11.85 3.91
N LEU A 222 10.32 -12.25 2.86
CA LEU A 222 10.97 -13.58 2.82
C LEU A 222 11.99 -13.76 3.94
N GLN A 223 12.75 -12.71 4.27
CA GLN A 223 13.68 -12.71 5.39
C GLN A 223 12.96 -12.83 6.73
N ALA A 224 11.90 -12.06 6.97
CA ALA A 224 11.09 -12.13 8.18
C ALA A 224 10.43 -13.51 8.35
N ILE A 225 9.83 -14.06 7.27
CA ILE A 225 9.24 -15.40 7.27
C ILE A 225 10.30 -16.49 7.56
N ALA A 226 11.51 -16.34 7.01
CA ALA A 226 12.58 -17.32 7.24
C ALA A 226 13.08 -17.30 8.68
N SER A 227 13.07 -16.15 9.36
CA SER A 227 13.50 -16.02 10.77
C SER A 227 12.39 -16.30 11.78
N ALA A 228 11.13 -16.44 11.35
CA ALA A 228 9.99 -16.67 12.22
C ALA A 228 10.14 -17.95 13.06
N GLN A 229 9.79 -17.84 14.36
CA GLN A 229 9.88 -18.92 15.35
C GLN A 229 8.52 -19.30 15.95
N ARG A 230 7.56 -18.38 16.01
CA ARG A 230 6.28 -18.57 16.70
C ARG A 230 5.07 -18.34 15.81
N GLU A 231 4.99 -17.15 15.23
CA GLU A 231 3.77 -16.72 14.55
C GLU A 231 4.06 -15.76 13.41
N ILE A 232 3.30 -15.91 12.33
CA ILE A 232 3.21 -14.98 11.20
C ILE A 232 1.75 -14.62 11.02
N ILE A 233 1.40 -13.33 11.09
CA ILE A 233 0.07 -12.83 10.75
C ILE A 233 0.24 -11.90 9.55
N ILE A 234 -0.48 -12.16 8.47
CA ILE A 234 -0.51 -11.32 7.26
C ILE A 234 -1.94 -10.90 7.01
N ALA A 235 -2.21 -9.59 7.00
CA ALA A 235 -3.47 -9.04 6.52
C ALA A 235 -3.25 -8.37 5.16
N ASN A 236 -3.96 -8.84 4.14
CA ASN A 236 -3.73 -8.39 2.79
C ASN A 236 -5.02 -8.42 1.95
N ALA A 237 -5.33 -7.29 1.30
CA ALA A 237 -6.52 -7.17 0.46
C ALA A 237 -6.52 -8.17 -0.71
N TYR A 238 -5.37 -8.30 -1.40
CA TYR A 238 -5.22 -9.20 -2.54
C TYR A 238 -4.00 -10.09 -2.33
N PHE A 239 -4.24 -11.38 -2.06
CA PHE A 239 -3.21 -12.35 -1.71
C PHE A 239 -3.03 -13.40 -2.80
N LEU A 240 -2.09 -13.15 -3.70
CA LEU A 240 -1.70 -14.04 -4.79
C LEU A 240 -0.18 -14.26 -4.79
N PRO A 241 0.36 -14.90 -3.74
CA PRO A 241 1.79 -15.02 -3.55
C PRO A 241 2.44 -15.88 -4.64
N GLY A 242 3.63 -15.45 -5.08
CA GLY A 242 4.47 -16.22 -5.99
C GLY A 242 4.98 -17.52 -5.35
N ARG A 243 5.59 -18.40 -6.17
CA ARG A 243 6.09 -19.71 -5.69
C ARG A 243 7.08 -19.61 -4.55
N LEU A 244 7.99 -18.63 -4.58
CA LEU A 244 8.99 -18.44 -3.53
C LEU A 244 8.33 -18.07 -2.20
N PHE A 245 7.38 -17.16 -2.23
CA PHE A 245 6.64 -16.72 -1.04
C PHE A 245 5.84 -17.88 -0.43
N ARG A 246 5.07 -18.62 -1.24
CA ARG A 246 4.34 -19.81 -0.78
C ARG A 246 5.25 -20.87 -0.17
N ARG A 247 6.40 -21.15 -0.80
CA ARG A 247 7.39 -22.09 -0.26
C ARG A 247 7.97 -21.61 1.07
N ALA A 248 8.17 -20.29 1.24
CA ALA A 248 8.67 -19.74 2.50
C ALA A 248 7.64 -19.91 3.62
N LEU A 249 6.36 -19.62 3.38
CA LEU A 249 5.27 -19.85 4.35
C LEU A 249 5.12 -21.32 4.70
N LYS A 250 5.11 -22.22 3.70
CA LYS A 250 5.08 -23.67 3.92
C LYS A 250 6.23 -24.15 4.82
N LYS A 251 7.46 -23.67 4.56
CA LYS A 251 8.62 -24.00 5.39
C LYS A 251 8.47 -23.45 6.81
N ALA A 252 7.84 -22.30 6.99
CA ALA A 252 7.55 -21.77 8.34
C ALA A 252 6.58 -22.68 9.08
N VAL A 253 5.48 -23.12 8.46
CA VAL A 253 4.55 -24.09 9.04
C VAL A 253 5.27 -25.41 9.39
N GLN A 254 6.14 -25.92 8.51
CA GLN A 254 6.92 -27.14 8.77
C GLN A 254 7.89 -27.02 9.95
N ARG A 255 8.30 -25.79 10.31
CA ARG A 255 9.08 -25.51 11.52
C ARG A 255 8.22 -25.38 12.79
N GLY A 256 6.89 -25.50 12.67
CA GLY A 256 5.95 -25.31 13.78
C GLY A 256 5.49 -23.86 13.97
N VAL A 257 5.79 -22.96 13.04
CA VAL A 257 5.34 -21.57 13.10
C VAL A 257 3.86 -21.50 12.71
N ARG A 258 3.05 -20.86 13.55
CA ARG A 258 1.64 -20.56 13.22
C ARG A 258 1.56 -19.50 12.13
N VAL A 259 0.90 -19.81 11.03
CA VAL A 259 0.72 -18.86 9.89
C VAL A 259 -0.74 -18.54 9.74
N VAL A 260 -1.08 -17.27 9.93
CA VAL A 260 -2.45 -16.72 9.88
C VAL A 260 -2.56 -15.72 8.73
N LEU A 261 -3.55 -15.91 7.90
CA LEU A 261 -3.86 -15.04 6.76
C LEU A 261 -5.24 -14.40 7.00
N LEU A 262 -5.29 -13.08 7.16
CA LEU A 262 -6.52 -12.29 7.17
C LEU A 262 -6.71 -11.69 5.78
N LEU A 263 -7.71 -12.13 5.07
CA LEU A 263 -7.93 -11.82 3.66
C LEU A 263 -9.30 -11.14 3.46
N GLN A 264 -9.46 -10.52 2.30
CA GLN A 264 -10.71 -9.86 1.91
C GLN A 264 -11.82 -10.89 1.68
N GLY A 265 -12.90 -10.84 2.49
CA GLY A 265 -14.07 -11.71 2.37
C GLY A 265 -15.12 -11.15 1.41
N LYS A 266 -15.25 -9.82 1.31
CA LYS A 266 -16.22 -9.16 0.42
C LYS A 266 -15.66 -9.03 -1.01
N VAL A 267 -16.53 -9.11 -2.01
CA VAL A 267 -16.13 -9.09 -3.43
C VAL A 267 -16.05 -7.65 -3.93
N GLU A 268 -14.87 -7.05 -3.92
CA GLU A 268 -14.62 -5.75 -4.56
C GLU A 268 -14.25 -5.92 -6.04
N TYR A 269 -13.29 -6.80 -6.33
CA TYR A 269 -12.85 -7.14 -7.70
C TYR A 269 -12.98 -8.64 -7.95
N ARG A 270 -14.00 -9.06 -8.72
CA ARG A 270 -14.34 -10.47 -8.95
C ARG A 270 -13.15 -11.34 -9.39
N LEU A 271 -12.36 -10.86 -10.37
CA LEU A 271 -11.24 -11.65 -10.90
C LEU A 271 -10.16 -11.91 -9.82
N GLN A 272 -9.82 -10.92 -9.02
CA GLN A 272 -8.82 -11.05 -7.96
C GLN A 272 -9.34 -11.90 -6.81
N HIS A 273 -10.60 -11.71 -6.43
CA HIS A 273 -11.27 -12.50 -5.41
C HIS A 273 -11.23 -13.99 -5.77
N TYR A 274 -11.75 -14.39 -6.95
CA TYR A 274 -11.73 -15.79 -7.37
C TYR A 274 -10.31 -16.35 -7.55
N ALA A 275 -9.36 -15.54 -8.04
CA ALA A 275 -7.97 -15.98 -8.17
C ALA A 275 -7.31 -16.24 -6.81
N THR A 276 -7.60 -15.45 -5.77
CA THR A 276 -7.13 -15.68 -4.39
C THR A 276 -7.75 -16.97 -3.84
N HIS A 277 -9.05 -17.16 -4.01
CA HIS A 277 -9.77 -18.35 -3.57
C HIS A 277 -9.26 -19.66 -4.20
N ALA A 278 -8.69 -19.60 -5.40
CA ALA A 278 -8.09 -20.79 -6.04
C ALA A 278 -6.89 -21.36 -5.26
N LEU A 279 -6.30 -20.57 -4.36
CA LEU A 279 -5.16 -20.99 -3.54
C LEU A 279 -5.56 -21.51 -2.16
N TYR A 280 -6.80 -21.30 -1.71
CA TYR A 280 -7.22 -21.63 -0.34
C TYR A 280 -7.03 -23.10 -0.01
N ASP A 281 -7.51 -24.01 -0.86
CA ASP A 281 -7.39 -25.45 -0.64
C ASP A 281 -5.92 -25.87 -0.44
N GLN A 282 -5.01 -25.27 -1.23
CA GLN A 282 -3.59 -25.55 -1.11
C GLN A 282 -3.00 -24.98 0.20
N LEU A 283 -3.33 -23.73 0.55
CA LEU A 283 -2.79 -23.07 1.73
C LEU A 283 -3.27 -23.75 3.03
N LEU A 284 -4.57 -24.13 3.08
CA LEU A 284 -5.15 -24.88 4.19
C LEU A 284 -4.51 -26.26 4.32
N ALA A 285 -4.34 -27.01 3.22
CA ALA A 285 -3.68 -28.32 3.21
C ALA A 285 -2.20 -28.23 3.64
N GLU A 286 -1.56 -27.08 3.48
CA GLU A 286 -0.21 -26.82 3.95
C GLU A 286 -0.17 -26.37 5.44
N GLY A 287 -1.34 -26.31 6.13
CA GLY A 287 -1.46 -26.03 7.57
C GLY A 287 -1.54 -24.54 7.94
N MET A 288 -1.86 -23.67 6.99
CA MET A 288 -2.09 -22.25 7.26
C MET A 288 -3.53 -22.01 7.71
N GLU A 289 -3.76 -21.03 8.56
CA GLU A 289 -5.08 -20.58 8.97
C GLU A 289 -5.52 -19.43 8.05
N ILE A 290 -6.74 -19.48 7.53
CA ILE A 290 -7.31 -18.44 6.68
C ILE A 290 -8.56 -17.89 7.33
N TYR A 291 -8.61 -16.56 7.42
CA TYR A 291 -9.76 -15.79 7.91
C TYR A 291 -10.18 -14.77 6.87
N GLU A 292 -11.48 -14.70 6.59
CA GLU A 292 -12.07 -13.71 5.70
C GLU A 292 -12.73 -12.60 6.51
N TYR A 293 -12.23 -11.38 6.36
CA TYR A 293 -12.80 -10.18 6.98
C TYR A 293 -14.18 -9.88 6.40
N GLN A 294 -15.19 -9.69 7.26
CA GLN A 294 -16.58 -9.60 6.88
C GLN A 294 -17.25 -8.27 7.23
N ALA A 295 -16.72 -7.49 8.21
CA ALA A 295 -17.39 -6.26 8.67
C ALA A 295 -17.46 -5.18 7.59
N SER A 296 -16.42 -5.08 6.74
CA SER A 296 -16.36 -4.15 5.62
C SER A 296 -15.32 -4.62 4.59
N TYR A 297 -14.80 -3.72 3.76
CA TYR A 297 -13.65 -4.04 2.90
C TYR A 297 -12.34 -4.06 3.70
N LEU A 298 -11.57 -5.13 3.53
CA LEU A 298 -10.20 -5.21 3.98
C LEU A 298 -9.29 -4.60 2.90
N HIS A 299 -8.68 -3.45 3.17
CA HIS A 299 -7.70 -2.86 2.26
C HIS A 299 -6.28 -2.85 2.82
N ALA A 300 -6.05 -3.44 4.00
CA ALA A 300 -4.76 -3.54 4.66
C ALA A 300 -3.69 -4.29 3.82
N LYS A 301 -2.44 -3.88 3.96
CA LYS A 301 -1.25 -4.53 3.42
C LYS A 301 -0.19 -4.50 4.50
N VAL A 302 -0.40 -5.33 5.52
CA VAL A 302 0.40 -5.36 6.74
C VAL A 302 0.76 -6.79 7.13
N ALA A 303 1.84 -6.93 7.88
CA ALA A 303 2.21 -8.21 8.48
C ALA A 303 2.92 -8.01 9.81
N VAL A 304 2.80 -9.02 10.67
CA VAL A 304 3.54 -9.12 11.93
C VAL A 304 4.20 -10.50 12.00
N VAL A 305 5.45 -10.54 12.42
CA VAL A 305 6.20 -11.77 12.65
C VAL A 305 6.70 -11.79 14.10
N ASP A 306 6.33 -12.82 14.82
CA ASP A 306 6.69 -13.10 16.22
C ASP A 306 6.36 -11.98 17.23
N GLY A 307 5.56 -10.98 16.82
CA GLY A 307 5.32 -9.75 17.60
C GLY A 307 6.56 -8.87 17.74
N LEU A 308 7.57 -9.06 16.88
CA LEU A 308 8.85 -8.34 16.93
C LEU A 308 9.13 -7.55 15.65
N TRP A 309 8.66 -8.01 14.53
CA TRP A 309 8.77 -7.35 13.24
C TRP A 309 7.38 -7.05 12.69
N ALA A 310 7.18 -5.86 12.20
CA ALA A 310 5.95 -5.43 11.56
C ALA A 310 6.25 -4.73 10.23
N THR A 311 5.32 -4.80 9.28
CA THR A 311 5.34 -3.94 8.09
C THR A 311 3.96 -3.38 7.81
N VAL A 312 3.93 -2.10 7.46
CA VAL A 312 2.73 -1.35 7.05
C VAL A 312 3.03 -0.63 5.75
N GLY A 313 2.16 -0.75 4.74
CA GLY A 313 2.42 -0.07 3.49
C GLY A 313 1.34 -0.24 2.43
N SER A 314 1.73 0.01 1.19
CA SER A 314 0.83 0.03 0.04
C SER A 314 0.87 -1.27 -0.80
N SER A 315 1.86 -2.16 -0.57
CA SER A 315 2.13 -3.29 -1.45
C SER A 315 1.27 -4.51 -1.10
N ASN A 316 0.36 -4.89 -1.99
CA ASN A 316 -0.26 -6.20 -1.93
C ASN A 316 0.75 -7.32 -2.22
N ILE A 317 0.49 -8.50 -1.67
CA ILE A 317 1.24 -9.72 -1.99
C ILE A 317 0.62 -10.36 -3.23
N ASP A 318 0.69 -9.65 -4.32
CA ASP A 318 0.22 -10.08 -5.63
C ASP A 318 1.23 -9.68 -6.72
N PRO A 319 1.21 -10.36 -7.88
CA PRO A 319 2.19 -10.09 -8.93
C PRO A 319 2.09 -8.70 -9.57
N PHE A 320 0.92 -8.06 -9.55
CA PHE A 320 0.76 -6.72 -10.12
C PHE A 320 1.42 -5.68 -9.22
N SER A 321 1.16 -5.74 -7.91
CA SER A 321 1.83 -4.88 -6.93
C SER A 321 3.33 -5.16 -6.86
N LEU A 322 3.71 -6.44 -6.78
CA LEU A 322 5.13 -6.84 -6.64
C LEU A 322 5.94 -6.70 -7.94
N LEU A 323 5.35 -6.46 -9.11
CA LEU A 323 6.07 -6.41 -10.39
C LEU A 323 5.86 -5.12 -11.18
N LEU A 324 4.73 -4.43 -11.03
CA LEU A 324 4.36 -3.32 -11.91
C LEU A 324 4.18 -1.98 -11.20
N ALA A 325 3.62 -1.96 -9.97
CA ALA A 325 3.35 -0.72 -9.28
C ALA A 325 4.61 -0.12 -8.60
N ARG A 326 4.63 1.18 -8.35
CA ARG A 326 5.52 1.81 -7.39
C ARG A 326 4.87 1.72 -6.02
N GLU A 327 5.53 1.02 -5.10
CA GLU A 327 5.03 0.76 -3.76
C GLU A 327 6.00 1.28 -2.70
N ALA A 328 5.49 1.49 -1.49
CA ALA A 328 6.29 1.82 -0.33
C ALA A 328 5.70 1.14 0.92
N ASN A 329 6.55 0.50 1.71
CA ASN A 329 6.21 -0.03 3.01
C ASN A 329 7.21 0.51 4.04
N LEU A 330 6.75 0.71 5.28
CA LEU A 330 7.63 0.80 6.44
C LEU A 330 7.75 -0.57 7.09
N ALA A 331 8.97 -1.02 7.35
CA ALA A 331 9.25 -2.16 8.20
C ALA A 331 9.82 -1.67 9.52
N VAL A 332 9.29 -2.19 10.62
CA VAL A 332 9.64 -1.80 11.99
C VAL A 332 10.03 -3.05 12.78
N ARG A 333 11.17 -3.02 13.45
CA ARG A 333 11.65 -4.05 14.37
C ARG A 333 11.57 -3.53 15.79
N ASP A 334 10.38 -3.54 16.35
CA ASP A 334 10.10 -3.11 17.72
C ASP A 334 8.92 -3.92 18.27
N ALA A 335 9.09 -4.47 19.48
CA ALA A 335 8.10 -5.35 20.09
C ALA A 335 6.82 -4.60 20.49
N ALA A 336 6.92 -3.33 20.90
CA ALA A 336 5.76 -2.56 21.31
C ALA A 336 4.91 -2.15 20.10
N PHE A 337 5.54 -1.66 19.04
CA PHE A 337 4.86 -1.32 17.79
C PHE A 337 4.27 -2.57 17.10
N ALA A 338 5.06 -3.63 16.97
CA ALA A 338 4.58 -4.88 16.35
C ALA A 338 3.48 -5.53 17.21
N GLY A 339 3.57 -5.42 18.53
CA GLY A 339 2.53 -5.88 19.47
C GLY A 339 1.20 -5.15 19.31
N GLU A 340 1.22 -3.83 19.09
CA GLU A 340 0.03 -3.03 18.84
C GLU A 340 -0.66 -3.45 17.53
N LEU A 341 0.09 -3.54 16.43
CA LEU A 341 -0.47 -4.00 15.16
C LEU A 341 -1.00 -5.44 15.28
N ARG A 342 -0.26 -6.32 15.99
CA ARG A 342 -0.71 -7.68 16.26
C ARG A 342 -2.05 -7.71 17.01
N ALA A 343 -2.18 -6.91 18.06
CA ALA A 343 -3.41 -6.83 18.85
C ALA A 343 -4.60 -6.36 18.00
N SER A 344 -4.40 -5.33 17.17
CA SER A 344 -5.42 -4.85 16.24
C SER A 344 -5.84 -5.93 15.23
N LEU A 345 -4.88 -6.66 14.63
CA LEU A 345 -5.19 -7.75 13.69
C LEU A 345 -5.91 -8.92 14.36
N LEU A 346 -5.51 -9.31 15.56
CA LEU A 346 -6.19 -10.38 16.30
C LEU A 346 -7.61 -9.98 16.69
N LYS A 347 -7.84 -8.72 17.05
CA LYS A 347 -9.20 -8.20 17.29
C LYS A 347 -10.05 -8.33 16.04
N ALA A 348 -9.58 -7.87 14.87
CA ALA A 348 -10.28 -8.00 13.61
C ALA A 348 -10.56 -9.47 13.21
N ILE A 349 -9.62 -10.38 13.52
CA ILE A 349 -9.81 -11.82 13.29
C ILE A 349 -10.90 -12.39 14.20
N THR A 350 -10.92 -11.98 15.46
CA THR A 350 -11.84 -12.56 16.46
C THR A 350 -13.25 -12.00 16.38
N GLU A 351 -13.38 -10.70 16.09
CA GLU A 351 -14.66 -9.99 16.09
C GLU A 351 -15.32 -9.95 14.72
N ASP A 352 -14.52 -9.81 13.64
CA ASP A 352 -15.00 -9.38 12.34
C ASP A 352 -14.69 -10.36 11.19
N ALA A 353 -14.06 -11.51 11.47
CA ALA A 353 -13.65 -12.43 10.42
C ALA A 353 -14.22 -13.84 10.57
N LEU A 354 -14.48 -14.46 9.43
CA LEU A 354 -14.93 -15.86 9.35
C LEU A 354 -13.73 -16.76 9.08
N ARG A 355 -13.53 -17.79 9.92
CA ARG A 355 -12.50 -18.81 9.70
C ARG A 355 -12.93 -19.75 8.58
N ILE A 356 -12.05 -19.98 7.62
CA ILE A 356 -12.27 -20.92 6.52
C ILE A 356 -11.77 -22.30 6.92
N GLY A 357 -12.58 -23.36 6.70
CA GLY A 357 -12.24 -24.76 6.98
C GLY A 357 -12.94 -25.40 8.19
N ASP A 358 -13.62 -24.65 9.06
CA ASP A 358 -14.32 -25.17 10.25
C ASP A 358 -15.80 -25.58 9.96
N GLY A 359 -16.04 -26.28 8.85
CA GLY A 359 -17.40 -26.75 8.53
C GLY A 359 -18.35 -25.66 7.99
N HIS A 360 -17.91 -24.41 7.97
CA HIS A 360 -18.50 -23.31 7.21
C HIS A 360 -17.92 -23.24 5.80
N ASP A 361 -17.47 -24.39 5.27
CA ASP A 361 -17.30 -24.52 3.83
C ASP A 361 -18.67 -24.23 3.22
N ILE A 362 -18.90 -22.95 2.90
CA ILE A 362 -19.89 -22.56 1.93
C ILE A 362 -19.65 -23.54 0.81
N SER A 363 -20.61 -24.43 0.58
CA SER A 363 -20.55 -25.46 -0.42
C SER A 363 -20.15 -24.80 -1.73
N ARG A 364 -18.82 -24.69 -1.94
CA ARG A 364 -18.30 -24.12 -3.17
C ARG A 364 -18.77 -25.04 -4.25
N ASN A 365 -19.81 -24.58 -4.93
CA ASN A 365 -20.36 -25.27 -6.06
C ASN A 365 -19.19 -25.61 -6.98
N TRP A 366 -19.19 -26.78 -7.59
CA TRP A 366 -18.11 -27.16 -8.51
C TRP A 366 -17.82 -26.05 -9.54
N MET A 367 -18.84 -25.25 -9.91
CA MET A 367 -18.73 -24.07 -10.77
C MET A 367 -17.81 -23.00 -10.19
N ASP A 368 -17.90 -22.69 -8.88
CA ASP A 368 -17.04 -21.70 -8.23
C ASP A 368 -15.57 -22.14 -8.23
N ARG A 369 -15.31 -23.44 -8.07
CA ARG A 369 -13.96 -24.01 -8.19
C ARG A 369 -13.41 -23.89 -9.62
N VAL A 370 -14.25 -24.08 -10.62
CA VAL A 370 -13.87 -23.90 -12.03
C VAL A 370 -13.57 -22.43 -12.32
N VAL A 371 -14.47 -21.50 -11.90
CA VAL A 371 -14.29 -20.06 -12.06
C VAL A 371 -12.99 -19.60 -11.36
N ALA A 372 -12.73 -20.05 -10.15
CA ALA A 372 -11.51 -19.74 -9.40
C ALA A 372 -10.24 -20.20 -10.16
N ARG A 373 -10.21 -21.45 -10.66
CA ARG A 373 -9.08 -21.98 -11.43
C ARG A 373 -8.86 -21.25 -12.74
N VAL A 374 -9.94 -20.92 -13.45
CA VAL A 374 -9.87 -20.15 -14.71
C VAL A 374 -9.36 -18.74 -14.42
N SER A 375 -9.90 -18.06 -13.40
CA SER A 375 -9.45 -16.73 -12.98
C SER A 375 -7.96 -16.71 -12.62
N TYR A 376 -7.51 -17.71 -11.85
CA TYR A 376 -6.09 -17.88 -11.53
C TYR A 376 -5.23 -18.11 -12.78
N GLY A 377 -5.72 -18.95 -13.72
CA GLY A 377 -5.06 -19.20 -15.00
C GLY A 377 -4.92 -17.94 -15.85
N ILE A 378 -5.97 -17.12 -15.92
CA ILE A 378 -5.97 -15.84 -16.64
C ILE A 378 -4.94 -14.89 -16.02
N VAL A 379 -4.97 -14.69 -14.70
CA VAL A 379 -4.01 -13.82 -14.01
C VAL A 379 -2.58 -14.30 -14.26
N ARG A 380 -2.30 -15.58 -14.14
CA ARG A 380 -0.96 -16.14 -14.44
C ARG A 380 -0.55 -15.97 -15.90
N GLY A 381 -1.48 -16.17 -16.84
CA GLY A 381 -1.23 -15.97 -18.27
C GLY A 381 -0.89 -14.52 -18.59
N LEU A 382 -1.64 -13.58 -18.05
CA LEU A 382 -1.36 -12.13 -18.19
C LEU A 382 0.03 -11.76 -17.69
N ILE A 383 0.45 -12.31 -16.55
CA ILE A 383 1.77 -12.06 -15.95
C ILE A 383 2.89 -12.71 -16.79
N GLY A 384 2.63 -13.92 -17.31
CA GLY A 384 3.56 -14.60 -18.23
C GLY A 384 3.81 -13.80 -19.51
N LEU A 385 2.77 -13.24 -20.10
CA LEU A 385 2.83 -12.35 -21.28
C LEU A 385 3.60 -11.04 -21.01
N LEU A 386 3.60 -10.58 -19.76
CA LEU A 386 4.34 -9.40 -19.31
C LEU A 386 5.85 -9.66 -19.12
N GLY A 387 6.34 -10.88 -19.43
CA GLY A 387 7.74 -11.25 -19.37
C GLY A 387 8.26 -11.62 -17.97
N TYR A 388 7.38 -11.82 -17.00
CA TYR A 388 7.71 -12.15 -15.61
C TYR A 388 7.49 -13.63 -15.25
N GLY A 389 7.22 -14.49 -16.22
CA GLY A 389 6.86 -15.90 -16.02
C GLY A 389 7.90 -16.79 -15.30
N ARG A 390 9.14 -16.32 -15.09
CA ARG A 390 10.18 -17.07 -14.37
C ARG A 390 10.18 -16.86 -12.84
N SER A 391 9.41 -15.90 -12.33
CA SER A 391 9.34 -15.57 -10.89
C SER A 391 8.04 -16.03 -10.22
N LEU A 392 7.13 -16.67 -10.96
CA LEU A 392 5.85 -17.23 -10.48
C LEU A 392 5.99 -18.76 -10.22
#